data_dcf3ae54027ae3c405c5bbbf0694b293
#
_entry.id   dcf3ae54027ae3c405c5bbbf0694b293
#
_cell.length_a   1.000
_cell.length_b   1.000
_cell.length_c   1.000
_cell.angle_alpha   90.00
_cell.angle_beta   90.00
_cell.angle_gamma   90.00
#
_symmetry.space_group_name_H-M   'P 1'
#
loop_
_entity.id
_entity.type
_entity.pdbx_description
1 polymer ?
#
loop_
_entity_poly.entity_id
_entity_poly.type
_entity_poly.pdbx_seq_one_letter_code
_entity_poly.pdbx_strand_id
1 'polypeptide(L)'
;MTELNERLTRSQRTGAAVAKVYAKRVQLATERYQASIAKAQQAARAQAIASPMDLWRDWSAYAVDAAQRSVLYWDTLRQRGNQWLEIERAGKPPVLHFEYETVLDARGFERPANYALLRIVPPQGVKVDPLRRPYVIIDPRAGHGPGIGGFKDDSQVGVALRAGHPVYFVMFFPDPVPGQ
;
A
#
# COMPACT_ATOMS: atom_id res chain seq x y z
N MET A 1 12.40 -32.58 -29.75
CA MET A 1 11.79 -31.73 -30.81
C MET A 1 10.35 -31.34 -30.47
N THR A 2 9.51 -32.25 -29.97
CA THR A 2 8.11 -32.02 -29.59
C THR A 2 7.93 -30.99 -28.43
N GLU A 3 8.72 -31.08 -27.36
CA GLU A 3 8.58 -30.20 -26.20
C GLU A 3 8.91 -28.72 -26.49
N LEU A 4 9.90 -28.48 -27.34
CA LEU A 4 10.25 -27.13 -27.76
C LEU A 4 9.12 -26.49 -28.60
N ASN A 5 8.51 -27.26 -29.50
CA ASN A 5 7.39 -26.81 -30.30
C ASN A 5 6.15 -26.51 -29.46
N GLU A 6 5.87 -27.29 -28.41
CA GLU A 6 4.78 -27.01 -27.48
C GLU A 6 5.01 -25.74 -26.66
N ARG A 7 6.22 -25.51 -26.19
CA ARG A 7 6.59 -24.28 -25.49
C ARG A 7 6.48 -23.05 -26.37
N LEU A 8 6.92 -23.14 -27.63
CA LEU A 8 6.78 -22.04 -28.60
C LEU A 8 5.30 -21.75 -28.90
N THR A 9 4.50 -22.79 -29.11
CA THR A 9 3.05 -22.63 -29.37
C THR A 9 2.34 -22.01 -28.16
N ARG A 10 2.69 -22.43 -26.93
CA ARG A 10 2.14 -21.84 -25.72
C ARG A 10 2.53 -20.36 -25.57
N SER A 11 3.80 -20.03 -25.82
CA SER A 11 4.30 -18.64 -25.81
C SER A 11 3.58 -17.77 -26.83
N GLN A 12 3.39 -18.25 -28.04
CA GLN A 12 2.65 -17.54 -29.10
C GLN A 12 1.20 -17.29 -28.73
N ARG A 13 0.50 -18.30 -28.17
CA ARG A 13 -0.90 -18.16 -27.70
C ARG A 13 -1.02 -17.14 -26.56
N THR A 14 -0.09 -17.19 -25.61
CA THR A 14 -0.05 -16.22 -24.50
C THR A 14 0.22 -14.82 -25.01
N GLY A 15 1.20 -14.65 -25.93
CA GLY A 15 1.52 -13.37 -26.55
C GLY A 15 0.31 -12.79 -27.31
N ALA A 16 -0.39 -13.61 -28.09
CA ALA A 16 -1.61 -13.20 -28.82
C ALA A 16 -2.74 -12.79 -27.86
N ALA A 17 -2.94 -13.52 -26.76
CA ALA A 17 -3.95 -13.17 -25.76
C ALA A 17 -3.63 -11.84 -25.06
N VAL A 18 -2.36 -11.62 -24.67
CA VAL A 18 -1.89 -10.37 -24.07
C VAL A 18 -2.07 -9.20 -25.04
N ALA A 19 -1.66 -9.38 -26.31
CA ALA A 19 -1.84 -8.36 -27.35
C ALA A 19 -3.31 -7.97 -27.54
N LYS A 20 -4.22 -8.95 -27.53
CA LYS A 20 -5.67 -8.69 -27.65
C LYS A 20 -6.22 -7.89 -26.45
N VAL A 21 -5.79 -8.23 -25.23
CA VAL A 21 -6.18 -7.49 -24.03
C VAL A 21 -5.63 -6.07 -24.05
N TYR A 22 -4.38 -5.91 -24.47
CA TYR A 22 -3.75 -4.59 -24.59
C TYR A 22 -4.44 -3.72 -25.63
N ALA A 23 -4.71 -4.27 -26.83
CA ALA A 23 -5.44 -3.56 -27.88
C ALA A 23 -6.82 -3.08 -27.41
N LYS A 24 -7.56 -3.94 -26.69
CA LYS A 24 -8.86 -3.56 -26.11
C LYS A 24 -8.74 -2.44 -25.08
N ARG A 25 -7.69 -2.45 -24.23
CA ARG A 25 -7.44 -1.39 -23.25
C ARG A 25 -7.08 -0.07 -23.92
N VAL A 26 -6.26 -0.10 -24.96
CA VAL A 26 -5.91 1.08 -25.75
C VAL A 26 -7.16 1.66 -26.43
N GLN A 27 -7.99 0.82 -27.04
CA GLN A 27 -9.23 1.25 -27.65
C GLN A 27 -10.14 1.97 -26.62
N LEU A 28 -10.40 1.33 -25.47
CA LEU A 28 -11.22 1.93 -24.40
C LEU A 28 -10.62 3.24 -23.86
N ALA A 29 -9.31 3.34 -23.74
CA ALA A 29 -8.65 4.57 -23.33
C ALA A 29 -8.82 5.67 -24.37
N THR A 30 -8.69 5.35 -25.67
CA THR A 30 -8.90 6.28 -26.77
C THR A 30 -10.34 6.79 -26.83
N GLU A 31 -11.32 5.89 -26.69
CA GLU A 31 -12.75 6.25 -26.65
C GLU A 31 -13.06 7.21 -25.48
N ARG A 32 -12.53 6.92 -24.28
CA ARG A 32 -12.68 7.79 -23.11
C ARG A 32 -12.03 9.16 -23.31
N TYR A 33 -10.85 9.18 -23.90
CA TYR A 33 -10.14 10.42 -24.21
C TYR A 33 -10.91 11.26 -25.24
N GLN A 34 -11.40 10.65 -26.32
CA GLN A 34 -12.22 11.34 -27.31
C GLN A 34 -13.52 11.88 -26.70
N ALA A 35 -14.20 11.10 -25.85
CA ALA A 35 -15.39 11.56 -25.13
C ALA A 35 -15.09 12.75 -24.20
N SER A 36 -13.93 12.76 -23.53
CA SER A 36 -13.51 13.87 -22.68
C SER A 36 -13.21 15.14 -23.47
N ILE A 37 -12.57 15.00 -24.65
CA ILE A 37 -12.33 16.14 -25.57
C ILE A 37 -13.65 16.69 -26.07
N ALA A 38 -14.58 15.83 -26.53
CA ALA A 38 -15.89 16.29 -27.00
C ALA A 38 -16.66 17.04 -25.92
N LYS A 39 -16.63 16.54 -24.67
CA LYS A 39 -17.22 17.23 -23.52
C LYS A 39 -16.56 18.57 -23.23
N ALA A 40 -15.24 18.63 -23.29
CA ALA A 40 -14.49 19.88 -23.09
C ALA A 40 -14.78 20.91 -24.20
N GLN A 41 -14.87 20.47 -25.46
CA GLN A 41 -15.22 21.33 -26.58
C GLN A 41 -16.66 21.87 -26.47
N GLN A 42 -17.60 21.02 -26.02
CA GLN A 42 -18.98 21.44 -25.79
C GLN A 42 -19.06 22.48 -24.65
N ALA A 43 -18.33 22.25 -23.55
CA ALA A 43 -18.23 23.23 -22.45
C ALA A 43 -17.59 24.55 -22.91
N ALA A 44 -16.51 24.47 -23.71
CA ALA A 44 -15.86 25.67 -24.25
C ALA A 44 -16.79 26.46 -25.21
N ARG A 45 -17.59 25.76 -26.03
CA ARG A 45 -18.58 26.45 -26.88
C ARG A 45 -19.70 27.10 -26.06
N ALA A 46 -20.13 26.46 -24.98
CA ALA A 46 -21.13 27.07 -24.07
C ALA A 46 -20.55 28.29 -23.34
N GLN A 47 -19.28 28.27 -22.97
CA GLN A 47 -18.57 29.41 -22.37
C GLN A 47 -18.24 30.55 -23.35
N ALA A 48 -18.14 30.26 -24.65
CA ALA A 48 -17.90 31.33 -25.68
C ALA A 48 -19.03 32.36 -25.73
N ILE A 49 -20.16 32.13 -25.08
CA ILE A 49 -21.28 33.04 -24.89
C ILE A 49 -21.13 33.82 -23.56
N ALA A 50 -20.19 33.43 -22.69
CA ALA A 50 -19.96 34.08 -21.40
C ALA A 50 -19.33 35.45 -21.57
N SER A 51 -19.77 36.41 -20.75
CA SER A 51 -19.20 37.73 -20.75
C SER A 51 -17.72 37.69 -20.30
N PRO A 52 -16.88 38.66 -20.71
CA PRO A 52 -15.50 38.79 -20.20
C PRO A 52 -15.43 38.81 -18.67
N MET A 53 -16.47 39.36 -18.03
CA MET A 53 -16.57 39.39 -16.55
C MET A 53 -16.78 38.00 -15.95
N ASP A 54 -17.55 37.13 -16.60
CA ASP A 54 -17.74 35.72 -16.13
C ASP A 54 -16.46 34.94 -16.27
N LEU A 55 -15.72 35.08 -17.37
CA LEU A 55 -14.40 34.49 -17.56
C LEU A 55 -13.40 34.96 -16.48
N TRP A 56 -13.40 36.22 -16.16
CA TRP A 56 -12.53 36.75 -15.10
C TRP A 56 -12.89 36.19 -13.72
N ARG A 57 -14.19 36.11 -13.41
CA ARG A 57 -14.67 35.51 -12.15
C ARG A 57 -14.26 34.06 -12.03
N ASP A 58 -14.47 33.26 -13.10
CA ASP A 58 -14.16 31.85 -13.11
C ASP A 58 -12.65 31.62 -13.03
N TRP A 59 -11.85 32.44 -13.71
CA TRP A 59 -10.39 32.38 -13.61
C TRP A 59 -9.90 32.76 -12.20
N SER A 60 -10.46 33.80 -11.59
CA SER A 60 -10.09 34.21 -10.23
C SER A 60 -10.47 33.14 -9.19
N ALA A 61 -11.64 32.51 -9.33
CA ALA A 61 -12.05 31.37 -8.48
C ALA A 61 -11.09 30.18 -8.63
N TYR A 62 -10.71 29.84 -9.86
CA TYR A 62 -9.72 28.80 -10.10
C TYR A 62 -8.35 29.13 -9.50
N ALA A 63 -7.88 30.38 -9.66
CA ALA A 63 -6.60 30.80 -9.10
C ALA A 63 -6.57 30.70 -7.56
N VAL A 64 -7.67 31.09 -6.90
CA VAL A 64 -7.82 30.95 -5.44
C VAL A 64 -7.82 29.49 -5.03
N ASP A 65 -8.61 28.63 -5.69
CA ASP A 65 -8.66 27.18 -5.41
C ASP A 65 -7.28 26.52 -5.64
N ALA A 66 -6.59 26.86 -6.72
CA ALA A 66 -5.25 26.35 -7.00
C ALA A 66 -4.22 26.78 -5.94
N ALA A 67 -4.30 28.03 -5.48
CA ALA A 67 -3.44 28.52 -4.40
C ALA A 67 -3.71 27.79 -3.07
N GLN A 68 -4.98 27.61 -2.70
CA GLN A 68 -5.37 26.85 -1.50
C GLN A 68 -4.88 25.39 -1.56
N ARG A 69 -5.08 24.72 -2.68
CA ARG A 69 -4.58 23.33 -2.88
C ARG A 69 -3.07 23.26 -2.80
N SER A 70 -2.36 24.26 -3.32
CA SER A 70 -0.91 24.32 -3.22
C SER A 70 -0.43 24.44 -1.78
N VAL A 71 -1.08 25.29 -0.97
CA VAL A 71 -0.77 25.42 0.47
C VAL A 71 -1.02 24.09 1.19
N LEU A 72 -2.17 23.45 0.95
CA LEU A 72 -2.50 22.14 1.54
C LEU A 72 -1.50 21.06 1.13
N TYR A 73 -1.07 21.06 -0.12
CA TYR A 73 -0.06 20.13 -0.62
C TYR A 73 1.27 20.30 0.11
N TRP A 74 1.78 21.52 0.21
CA TRP A 74 3.04 21.79 0.91
C TRP A 74 2.95 21.49 2.41
N ASP A 75 1.82 21.79 3.05
CA ASP A 75 1.61 21.44 4.45
C ASP A 75 1.57 19.91 4.66
N THR A 76 0.91 19.20 3.76
CA THR A 76 0.91 17.71 3.78
C THR A 76 2.32 17.14 3.62
N LEU A 77 3.13 17.70 2.70
CA LEU A 77 4.53 17.27 2.54
C LEU A 77 5.35 17.56 3.78
N ARG A 78 5.16 18.71 4.41
CA ARG A 78 5.81 19.08 5.67
C ARG A 78 5.45 18.09 6.79
N GLN A 79 4.15 17.80 6.96
CA GLN A 79 3.67 16.83 7.96
C GLN A 79 4.27 15.45 7.73
N ARG A 80 4.28 14.97 6.48
CA ARG A 80 4.88 13.67 6.13
C ARG A 80 6.39 13.65 6.38
N GLY A 81 7.08 14.73 6.06
CA GLY A 81 8.51 14.87 6.36
C GLY A 81 8.80 14.80 7.87
N ASN A 82 8.00 15.49 8.68
CA ASN A 82 8.12 15.44 10.13
C ASN A 82 7.85 14.04 10.68
N GLN A 83 6.78 13.39 10.23
CA GLN A 83 6.48 11.99 10.60
C GLN A 83 7.64 11.05 10.25
N TRP A 84 8.22 11.22 9.07
CA TRP A 84 9.36 10.41 8.67
C TRP A 84 10.56 10.60 9.61
N LEU A 85 10.88 11.84 9.96
CA LEU A 85 11.94 12.15 10.92
C LEU A 85 11.67 11.59 12.31
N GLU A 86 10.42 11.61 12.77
CA GLU A 86 10.01 11.02 14.04
C GLU A 86 10.19 9.49 14.03
N ILE A 87 9.78 8.81 12.96
CA ILE A 87 9.94 7.37 12.77
C ILE A 87 11.44 6.99 12.73
N GLU A 88 12.25 7.75 12.02
CA GLU A 88 13.70 7.52 11.97
C GLU A 88 14.35 7.69 13.37
N ARG A 89 13.98 8.73 14.09
CA ARG A 89 14.47 8.98 15.47
C ARG A 89 14.02 7.91 16.46
N ALA A 90 12.84 7.36 16.27
CA ALA A 90 12.30 6.28 17.08
C ALA A 90 12.89 4.90 16.73
N GLY A 91 13.84 4.82 15.77
CA GLY A 91 14.44 3.55 15.34
C GLY A 91 13.53 2.69 14.46
N LYS A 92 12.65 3.33 13.69
CA LYS A 92 11.75 2.66 12.74
C LYS A 92 10.88 1.57 13.41
N PRO A 93 10.05 1.92 14.41
CA PRO A 93 9.22 0.94 15.10
C PRO A 93 8.28 0.22 14.11
N PRO A 94 7.89 -1.03 14.42
CA PRO A 94 6.95 -1.77 13.58
C PRO A 94 5.60 -1.06 13.55
N VAL A 95 4.90 -1.13 12.40
CA VAL A 95 3.54 -0.61 12.22
C VAL A 95 2.47 -1.58 12.78
N LEU A 96 2.89 -2.49 13.64
CA LEU A 96 2.02 -3.45 14.31
C LEU A 96 1.10 -2.72 15.30
N HIS A 97 -0.22 -2.84 15.09
CA HIS A 97 -1.23 -2.17 15.90
C HIS A 97 -1.44 -2.82 17.29
N PHE A 98 -1.10 -4.09 17.42
CA PHE A 98 -1.32 -4.89 18.62
C PHE A 98 -0.12 -4.82 19.56
N GLU A 99 -0.38 -4.88 20.87
CA GLU A 99 0.65 -5.12 21.86
C GLU A 99 1.28 -6.51 21.66
N TYR A 100 2.55 -6.63 21.96
CA TYR A 100 3.28 -7.88 21.76
C TYR A 100 4.38 -8.08 22.79
N GLU A 101 4.76 -9.33 22.97
CA GLU A 101 5.92 -9.77 23.74
C GLU A 101 6.93 -10.42 22.80
N THR A 102 8.20 -10.08 22.94
CA THR A 102 9.26 -10.73 22.15
C THR A 102 9.55 -12.12 22.75
N VAL A 103 9.24 -13.15 21.97
CA VAL A 103 9.54 -14.54 22.34
C VAL A 103 10.99 -14.89 22.01
N LEU A 104 11.48 -14.38 20.87
CA LEU A 104 12.81 -14.68 20.36
C LEU A 104 13.31 -13.50 19.53
N ASP A 105 14.55 -13.10 19.76
CA ASP A 105 15.28 -12.13 18.95
C ASP A 105 16.48 -12.84 18.29
N ALA A 106 16.39 -13.08 17.00
CA ALA A 106 17.40 -13.84 16.26
C ALA A 106 18.69 -13.06 16.03
N ARG A 107 18.73 -11.76 16.34
CA ARG A 107 19.97 -10.97 16.29
C ARG A 107 20.99 -11.39 17.35
N GLY A 108 20.52 -12.02 18.42
CA GLY A 108 21.36 -12.57 19.51
C GLY A 108 21.86 -13.99 19.27
N PHE A 109 21.60 -14.61 18.13
CA PHE A 109 22.08 -15.97 17.85
C PHE A 109 23.58 -16.01 17.53
N GLU A 110 24.19 -17.16 17.66
CA GLU A 110 25.57 -17.40 17.21
C GLU A 110 25.76 -17.06 15.74
N ARG A 111 24.74 -17.34 14.93
CA ARG A 111 24.60 -16.84 13.55
C ARG A 111 23.42 -15.88 13.51
N PRO A 112 23.67 -14.58 13.63
CA PRO A 112 22.59 -13.58 13.71
C PRO A 112 21.70 -13.61 12.49
N ALA A 113 20.39 -13.42 12.70
CA ALA A 113 19.42 -13.28 11.65
C ALA A 113 18.50 -12.09 11.94
N ASN A 114 18.09 -11.37 10.89
CA ASN A 114 17.43 -10.07 11.01
C ASN A 114 15.93 -10.18 11.25
N TYR A 115 15.49 -10.98 12.21
CA TYR A 115 14.08 -11.13 12.58
C TYR A 115 13.88 -11.39 14.07
N ALA A 116 12.66 -11.15 14.52
CA ALA A 116 12.18 -11.56 15.85
C ALA A 116 10.85 -12.32 15.71
N LEU A 117 10.61 -13.24 16.66
CA LEU A 117 9.31 -13.86 16.85
C LEU A 117 8.60 -13.15 18.00
N LEU A 118 7.44 -12.61 17.72
CA LEU A 118 6.59 -11.90 18.66
C LEU A 118 5.38 -12.77 19.00
N ARG A 119 4.94 -12.73 20.26
CA ARG A 119 3.64 -13.22 20.68
C ARG A 119 2.70 -12.03 20.79
N ILE A 120 1.58 -12.05 20.08
CA ILE A 120 0.60 -10.97 20.14
C ILE A 120 -0.22 -11.10 21.43
N VAL A 121 -0.31 -9.99 22.16
CA VAL A 121 -1.16 -9.88 23.35
C VAL A 121 -2.59 -9.61 22.89
N PRO A 122 -3.56 -10.46 23.25
CA PRO A 122 -4.95 -10.23 22.89
C PRO A 122 -5.47 -8.91 23.48
N PRO A 123 -6.15 -8.08 22.69
CA PRO A 123 -6.80 -6.87 23.23
C PRO A 123 -7.83 -7.20 24.32
N GLN A 124 -8.13 -6.22 25.17
CA GLN A 124 -9.12 -6.39 26.23
C GLN A 124 -10.45 -6.89 25.66
N GLY A 125 -11.00 -7.94 26.29
CA GLY A 125 -12.27 -8.56 25.89
C GLY A 125 -12.14 -9.65 24.81
N VAL A 126 -10.99 -9.81 24.17
CA VAL A 126 -10.73 -10.88 23.21
C VAL A 126 -10.24 -12.12 23.94
N LYS A 127 -11.02 -13.21 23.88
CA LYS A 127 -10.67 -14.49 24.49
C LYS A 127 -9.93 -15.37 23.50
N VAL A 128 -8.73 -15.78 23.86
CA VAL A 128 -7.89 -16.70 23.08
C VAL A 128 -7.76 -18.00 23.86
N ASP A 129 -8.01 -19.11 23.19
CA ASP A 129 -7.82 -20.45 23.74
C ASP A 129 -6.37 -20.91 23.46
N PRO A 130 -5.52 -21.09 24.48
CA PRO A 130 -4.11 -21.45 24.28
C PRO A 130 -3.92 -22.85 23.70
N LEU A 131 -4.95 -23.72 23.74
CA LEU A 131 -4.91 -25.06 23.17
C LEU A 131 -5.29 -25.10 21.69
N ARG A 132 -5.81 -24.02 21.15
CA ARG A 132 -6.08 -23.93 19.72
C ARG A 132 -4.80 -23.84 18.91
N ARG A 133 -4.87 -24.30 17.66
CA ARG A 133 -3.76 -24.17 16.72
C ARG A 133 -3.31 -22.70 16.63
N PRO A 134 -2.05 -22.40 16.91
CA PRO A 134 -1.54 -21.05 16.77
C PRO A 134 -1.47 -20.63 15.29
N TYR A 135 -1.70 -19.35 15.04
CA TYR A 135 -1.35 -18.72 13.76
C TYR A 135 0.04 -18.10 13.88
N VAL A 136 0.89 -18.42 12.91
CA VAL A 136 2.19 -17.78 12.75
C VAL A 136 2.09 -16.93 11.48
N ILE A 137 2.11 -15.63 11.64
CA ILE A 137 2.04 -14.67 10.54
C ILE A 137 3.46 -14.22 10.24
N ILE A 138 3.91 -14.47 9.01
CA ILE A 138 5.21 -14.05 8.52
C ILE A 138 4.98 -12.82 7.66
N ASP A 139 5.44 -11.68 8.12
CA ASP A 139 5.29 -10.42 7.41
C ASP A 139 6.16 -10.39 6.16
N PRO A 140 5.68 -9.88 5.02
CA PRO A 140 6.53 -9.70 3.87
C PRO A 140 7.63 -8.68 4.19
N ARG A 141 8.86 -8.98 3.82
CA ARG A 141 9.99 -8.03 3.97
C ARG A 141 9.86 -6.93 2.91
N ALA A 142 8.96 -6.00 3.14
CA ALA A 142 8.67 -4.90 2.24
C ALA A 142 8.75 -3.55 2.99
N GLY A 143 9.74 -2.75 2.65
CA GLY A 143 9.87 -1.38 3.17
C GLY A 143 10.28 -1.26 4.64
N HIS A 144 10.03 -0.10 5.19
CA HIS A 144 10.29 0.24 6.59
C HIS A 144 9.05 0.00 7.44
N GLY A 145 9.26 -0.52 8.64
CA GLY A 145 8.19 -0.75 9.60
C GLY A 145 7.38 -2.00 9.29
N PRO A 146 7.98 -3.19 9.49
CA PRO A 146 7.25 -4.46 9.39
C PRO A 146 6.06 -4.46 10.32
N GLY A 147 5.01 -5.21 9.97
CA GLY A 147 3.77 -5.27 10.73
C GLY A 147 2.52 -5.16 9.87
N ILE A 148 2.66 -5.27 8.54
CA ILE A 148 1.56 -5.15 7.57
C ILE A 148 0.42 -6.13 7.88
N GLY A 149 0.71 -7.35 8.32
CA GLY A 149 -0.29 -8.33 8.72
C GLY A 149 -1.08 -7.97 9.98
N GLY A 150 -0.65 -6.95 10.73
CA GLY A 150 -1.23 -6.52 12.00
C GLY A 150 -1.40 -5.01 12.16
N PHE A 151 -1.49 -4.23 11.07
CA PHE A 151 -1.52 -2.76 11.12
C PHE A 151 -2.87 -2.15 11.54
N LYS A 152 -3.91 -2.97 11.71
CA LYS A 152 -5.26 -2.54 12.14
C LYS A 152 -6.05 -3.71 12.75
N ASP A 153 -7.17 -3.40 13.42
CA ASP A 153 -8.01 -4.39 14.12
C ASP A 153 -8.57 -5.50 13.21
N ASP A 154 -8.92 -5.20 11.98
CA ASP A 154 -9.44 -6.15 11.01
C ASP A 154 -8.37 -6.74 10.07
N SER A 155 -7.11 -6.71 10.51
CA SER A 155 -5.98 -7.37 9.87
C SER A 155 -5.99 -8.89 10.10
N GLN A 156 -5.05 -9.61 9.50
CA GLN A 156 -4.86 -11.06 9.70
C GLN A 156 -4.70 -11.42 11.18
N VAL A 157 -3.92 -10.60 11.93
CA VAL A 157 -3.75 -10.75 13.38
C VAL A 157 -5.09 -10.65 14.09
N GLY A 158 -5.83 -9.56 13.86
CA GLY A 158 -7.08 -9.33 14.58
C GLY A 158 -8.16 -10.37 14.24
N VAL A 159 -8.24 -10.83 13.00
CA VAL A 159 -9.17 -11.89 12.61
C VAL A 159 -8.85 -13.20 13.33
N ALA A 160 -7.58 -13.60 13.40
CA ALA A 160 -7.17 -14.82 14.08
C ALA A 160 -7.42 -14.74 15.60
N LEU A 161 -7.12 -13.60 16.24
CA LEU A 161 -7.41 -13.37 17.67
C LEU A 161 -8.90 -13.47 17.97
N ARG A 162 -9.75 -12.78 17.20
CA ARG A 162 -11.21 -12.85 17.36
C ARG A 162 -11.79 -14.24 17.15
N ALA A 163 -11.14 -15.04 16.29
CA ALA A 163 -11.48 -16.44 16.12
C ALA A 163 -10.97 -17.34 17.29
N GLY A 164 -10.31 -16.76 18.31
CA GLY A 164 -9.86 -17.43 19.50
C GLY A 164 -8.52 -18.18 19.37
N HIS A 165 -7.73 -17.87 18.39
CA HIS A 165 -6.43 -18.48 18.15
C HIS A 165 -5.29 -17.69 18.79
N PRO A 166 -4.27 -18.34 19.40
CA PRO A 166 -3.00 -17.68 19.70
C PRO A 166 -2.33 -17.21 18.42
N VAL A 167 -1.75 -16.01 18.44
CA VAL A 167 -1.10 -15.43 17.27
C VAL A 167 0.35 -15.10 17.57
N TYR A 168 1.21 -15.57 16.71
CA TYR A 168 2.63 -15.22 16.67
C TYR A 168 2.91 -14.46 15.38
N PHE A 169 3.87 -13.55 15.46
CA PHE A 169 4.21 -12.68 14.35
C PHE A 169 5.72 -12.69 14.13
N VAL A 170 6.17 -12.97 12.92
CA VAL A 170 7.57 -12.86 12.54
C VAL A 170 7.82 -11.47 11.99
N MET A 171 8.56 -10.68 12.75
CA MET A 171 8.95 -9.32 12.41
C MET A 171 10.36 -9.30 11.86
N PHE A 172 10.58 -8.60 10.75
CA PHE A 172 11.92 -8.34 10.22
C PHE A 172 12.40 -6.95 10.65
N PHE A 173 13.65 -6.85 11.06
CA PHE A 173 14.26 -5.55 11.36
C PHE A 173 14.66 -4.83 10.07
N PRO A 174 14.59 -3.49 10.04
CA PRO A 174 14.94 -2.72 8.84
C PRO A 174 16.41 -2.85 8.46
N ASP A 175 17.29 -2.82 9.47
CA ASP A 175 18.73 -2.80 9.29
C ASP A 175 19.37 -4.11 9.77
N PRO A 176 20.31 -4.69 9.03
CA PRO A 176 21.05 -5.87 9.46
C PRO A 176 21.98 -5.56 10.62
N VAL A 177 22.27 -6.56 11.45
CA VAL A 177 23.29 -6.48 12.48
C VAL A 177 24.63 -7.01 11.98
N PRO A 178 25.77 -6.59 12.57
CA PRO A 178 27.08 -7.14 12.23
C PRO A 178 27.10 -8.66 12.37
N GLY A 179 27.68 -9.36 11.40
CA GLY A 179 27.79 -10.83 11.40
C GLY A 179 26.70 -11.57 10.64
N GLN A 180 25.76 -10.85 10.06
CA GLN A 180 24.76 -11.43 9.15
C GLN A 180 25.31 -11.66 7.74
#